data_bbc406c4f22cdc6d0507b49f6aa89a1b
#
_entry.id   bbc406c4f22cdc6d0507b49f6aa89a1b
#
_cell.length_a   1.000
_cell.length_b   1.000
_cell.length_c   1.000
_cell.angle_alpha   90.00
_cell.angle_beta   90.00
_cell.angle_gamma   90.00
#
_symmetry.space_group_name_H-M   'P 1'
#
loop_
_entity.id
_entity.type
_entity.pdbx_description
1 polymer ?
#
loop_
_entity_poly.entity_id
_entity_poly.type
_entity_poly.pdbx_seq_one_letter_code
_entity_poly.pdbx_strand_id
1 'polypeptide(L)'
;MLKLKSSRKFTPTLFVLALVAAQIIPVASANAAEKGWRYWGYYQAAPGANTWTAAVTGPTVDIEDGAVEGWSFVFSSDDIPSTPPSVKPNFASICGKTKADKDTKRIALVIDFGSKAYAPKGEKVKKPISTCVRTAKTSQGIDVLGMVMKVRAAKSGLICGLNGYPAKECGAEIATPTSLKK
;
A
#
# COMPACT_ATOMS: atom_id res chain seq x y z
N MET A 1 -24.03 90.54 50.45
CA MET A 1 -24.70 89.25 50.61
C MET A 1 -25.19 88.79 49.28
N LEU A 2 -24.43 87.97 48.54
CA LEU A 2 -24.77 87.44 47.24
C LEU A 2 -25.03 85.93 47.36
N LYS A 3 -26.26 85.48 47.02
CA LYS A 3 -26.64 84.09 46.92
C LYS A 3 -26.33 83.58 45.50
N LEU A 4 -25.35 82.72 45.36
CA LEU A 4 -25.16 81.93 44.12
C LEU A 4 -26.09 80.75 44.09
N LYS A 5 -26.90 80.67 43.05
CA LYS A 5 -27.80 79.56 42.76
C LYS A 5 -27.09 78.66 41.74
N SER A 6 -26.63 77.50 42.21
CA SER A 6 -26.00 76.49 41.30
C SER A 6 -27.09 75.61 40.70
N SER A 7 -27.23 75.68 39.41
CA SER A 7 -28.11 74.80 38.59
C SER A 7 -27.28 73.65 38.04
N ARG A 8 -27.48 72.44 38.60
CA ARG A 8 -26.93 71.22 38.04
C ARG A 8 -27.81 70.71 36.91
N LYS A 9 -27.33 70.77 35.71
CA LYS A 9 -27.94 70.08 34.55
C LYS A 9 -27.57 68.63 34.58
N PHE A 10 -28.59 67.75 34.70
CA PHE A 10 -28.44 66.32 34.52
C PHE A 10 -28.42 65.99 33.03
N THR A 11 -27.35 65.41 32.58
CA THR A 11 -27.25 64.89 31.21
C THR A 11 -27.55 63.36 31.27
N PRO A 12 -28.50 62.83 30.56
CA PRO A 12 -28.72 61.38 30.54
C PRO A 12 -27.70 60.72 29.65
N THR A 13 -26.83 59.91 30.24
CA THR A 13 -25.87 59.04 29.54
C THR A 13 -26.62 57.89 28.93
N LEU A 14 -26.76 57.90 27.61
CA LEU A 14 -27.26 56.76 26.85
C LEU A 14 -26.24 55.59 26.93
N PHE A 15 -26.59 54.54 27.66
CA PHE A 15 -25.88 53.26 27.63
C PHE A 15 -26.27 52.52 26.33
N VAL A 16 -25.40 52.56 25.34
CA VAL A 16 -25.50 51.71 24.15
C VAL A 16 -25.00 50.30 24.52
N LEU A 17 -25.94 49.39 24.75
CA LEU A 17 -25.60 47.95 24.95
C LEU A 17 -25.26 47.37 23.58
N ALA A 18 -23.97 47.26 23.26
CA ALA A 18 -23.50 46.53 22.08
C ALA A 18 -23.67 45.01 22.32
N LEU A 19 -24.68 44.41 21.76
CA LEU A 19 -24.85 42.95 21.67
C LEU A 19 -23.79 42.42 20.69
N VAL A 20 -22.68 41.89 21.21
CA VAL A 20 -21.75 41.11 20.44
C VAL A 20 -22.38 39.70 20.22
N ALA A 21 -23.04 39.51 19.11
CA ALA A 21 -23.47 38.17 18.66
C ALA A 21 -22.22 37.37 18.30
N ALA A 22 -21.77 36.49 19.21
CA ALA A 22 -20.72 35.52 18.94
C ALA A 22 -21.22 34.57 17.86
N GLN A 23 -20.76 34.76 16.64
CA GLN A 23 -21.01 33.82 15.52
C GLN A 23 -20.21 32.55 15.81
N ILE A 24 -20.85 31.51 16.28
CA ILE A 24 -20.32 30.14 16.36
C ILE A 24 -20.24 29.64 14.92
N ILE A 25 -19.10 29.84 14.26
CA ILE A 25 -18.82 29.21 12.97
C ILE A 25 -18.59 27.72 13.27
N PRO A 26 -19.42 26.80 12.75
CA PRO A 26 -19.14 25.39 12.90
C PRO A 26 -17.81 25.10 12.21
N VAL A 27 -16.78 24.77 12.97
CA VAL A 27 -15.53 24.23 12.42
C VAL A 27 -15.92 22.85 11.89
N ALA A 28 -16.17 22.75 10.59
CA ALA A 28 -16.28 21.47 9.92
C ALA A 28 -14.92 20.79 10.12
N SER A 29 -14.89 19.76 10.97
CA SER A 29 -13.73 18.88 11.07
C SER A 29 -13.54 18.28 9.68
N ALA A 30 -12.57 18.78 8.93
CA ALA A 30 -12.11 18.13 7.71
C ALA A 30 -11.55 16.77 8.18
N ASN A 31 -12.36 15.73 8.06
CA ASN A 31 -11.87 14.36 8.23
C ASN A 31 -10.75 14.19 7.20
N ALA A 32 -9.50 14.19 7.68
CA ALA A 32 -8.37 13.89 6.83
C ALA A 32 -8.68 12.54 6.18
N ALA A 33 -8.67 12.51 4.86
CA ALA A 33 -8.95 11.26 4.15
C ALA A 33 -7.96 10.21 4.64
N GLU A 34 -8.48 9.08 5.14
CA GLU A 34 -7.64 7.95 5.50
C GLU A 34 -6.69 7.63 4.35
N LYS A 35 -5.42 7.43 4.66
CA LYS A 35 -4.38 7.17 3.69
C LYS A 35 -3.74 5.82 3.94
N GLY A 36 -3.06 5.32 2.93
CA GLY A 36 -2.24 4.13 3.00
C GLY A 36 -1.25 4.10 1.84
N TRP A 37 -0.57 3.00 1.71
CA TRP A 37 0.51 2.82 0.75
C TRP A 37 0.16 1.77 -0.28
N ARG A 38 0.47 2.01 -1.54
CA ARG A 38 0.47 0.99 -2.58
C ARG A 38 1.89 0.68 -3.01
N TYR A 39 2.19 -0.62 -3.09
CA TYR A 39 3.55 -1.12 -3.32
C TYR A 39 3.53 -2.58 -3.77
N TRP A 40 4.69 -3.13 -4.14
CA TRP A 40 4.86 -4.55 -4.36
C TRP A 40 5.12 -5.27 -3.04
N GLY A 41 4.15 -6.04 -2.58
CA GLY A 41 4.27 -6.94 -1.42
C GLY A 41 4.88 -8.28 -1.84
N TYR A 42 5.71 -8.82 -0.97
CA TYR A 42 6.37 -10.11 -1.15
C TYR A 42 5.77 -11.16 -0.22
N TYR A 43 5.48 -12.32 -0.76
CA TYR A 43 4.83 -13.44 -0.08
C TYR A 43 5.52 -14.74 -0.42
N GLN A 44 5.48 -15.68 0.52
CA GLN A 44 6.10 -16.98 0.37
C GLN A 44 5.15 -18.09 0.81
N ALA A 45 5.31 -19.25 0.22
CA ALA A 45 4.75 -20.49 0.71
C ALA A 45 5.83 -21.57 0.66
N ALA A 46 6.10 -22.18 1.80
CA ALA A 46 7.06 -23.29 1.92
C ALA A 46 6.63 -24.49 1.06
N PRO A 47 7.53 -25.42 0.74
CA PRO A 47 7.18 -26.64 0.02
C PRO A 47 5.99 -27.38 0.66
N GLY A 48 4.97 -27.67 -0.14
CA GLY A 48 3.74 -28.32 0.31
C GLY A 48 2.71 -27.41 0.97
N ALA A 49 3.04 -26.15 1.28
CA ALA A 49 2.07 -25.21 1.81
C ALA A 49 1.08 -24.74 0.73
N ASN A 50 -0.16 -24.45 1.14
CA ASN A 50 -1.25 -23.99 0.27
C ASN A 50 -1.81 -22.62 0.67
N THR A 51 -1.11 -21.93 1.58
CA THR A 51 -1.44 -20.59 2.06
C THR A 51 -0.22 -19.67 1.93
N TRP A 52 -0.49 -18.40 1.64
CA TRP A 52 0.54 -17.37 1.59
C TRP A 52 0.92 -16.88 3.00
N THR A 53 2.20 -16.66 3.20
CA THR A 53 2.75 -15.93 4.35
C THR A 53 3.41 -14.65 3.81
N ALA A 54 3.06 -13.50 4.38
CA ALA A 54 3.75 -12.26 4.04
C ALA A 54 5.22 -12.37 4.50
N ALA A 55 6.15 -12.09 3.61
CA ALA A 55 7.56 -12.14 3.94
C ALA A 55 7.92 -10.97 4.87
N VAL A 56 8.59 -11.27 5.97
CA VAL A 56 9.12 -10.27 6.92
C VAL A 56 10.52 -9.81 6.58
N THR A 57 11.16 -10.49 5.62
CA THR A 57 12.48 -10.16 5.07
C THR A 57 12.35 -9.83 3.59
N GLY A 58 13.36 -9.15 3.03
CA GLY A 58 13.43 -8.94 1.59
C GLY A 58 13.69 -10.23 0.80
N PRO A 59 13.64 -10.19 -0.53
CA PRO A 59 13.75 -11.37 -1.40
C PRO A 59 15.20 -11.90 -1.54
N THR A 60 16.13 -11.45 -0.72
CA THR A 60 17.52 -11.92 -0.63
C THR A 60 17.66 -13.05 0.40
N VAL A 61 16.70 -13.96 0.42
CA VAL A 61 16.68 -15.14 1.27
C VAL A 61 16.77 -16.40 0.43
N ASP A 62 17.32 -17.45 1.02
CA ASP A 62 17.36 -18.77 0.40
C ASP A 62 15.95 -19.34 0.33
N ILE A 63 15.64 -19.97 -0.79
CA ILE A 63 14.34 -20.61 -1.05
C ILE A 63 14.57 -22.08 -1.42
N GLU A 64 13.72 -22.98 -0.96
CA GLU A 64 13.85 -24.41 -1.17
C GLU A 64 13.20 -24.88 -2.47
N ASP A 65 13.66 -26.01 -3.05
CA ASP A 65 12.95 -26.67 -4.15
C ASP A 65 11.53 -27.02 -3.71
N GLY A 66 10.55 -26.66 -4.52
CA GLY A 66 9.14 -26.88 -4.20
C GLY A 66 8.44 -25.69 -3.52
N ALA A 67 9.14 -24.63 -3.20
CA ALA A 67 8.54 -23.39 -2.67
C ALA A 67 7.77 -22.63 -3.74
N VAL A 68 6.87 -21.74 -3.28
CA VAL A 68 6.13 -20.81 -4.12
C VAL A 68 6.44 -19.39 -3.68
N GLU A 69 6.97 -18.58 -4.59
CA GLU A 69 7.25 -17.17 -4.40
C GLU A 69 6.11 -16.33 -4.98
N GLY A 70 5.62 -15.36 -4.23
CA GLY A 70 4.48 -14.54 -4.61
C GLY A 70 4.78 -13.05 -4.53
N TRP A 71 4.44 -12.32 -5.58
CA TRP A 71 4.50 -10.86 -5.61
C TRP A 71 3.11 -10.32 -5.92
N SER A 72 2.62 -9.40 -5.10
CA SER A 72 1.33 -8.75 -5.29
C SER A 72 1.49 -7.24 -5.23
N PHE A 73 0.96 -6.52 -6.22
CA PHE A 73 0.82 -5.07 -6.09
C PHE A 73 -0.38 -4.80 -5.20
N VAL A 74 -0.12 -4.22 -4.03
CA VAL A 74 -1.09 -4.14 -2.93
C VAL A 74 -1.35 -2.70 -2.50
N PHE A 75 -2.44 -2.51 -1.78
CA PHE A 75 -2.68 -1.37 -0.89
C PHE A 75 -2.71 -1.87 0.55
N SER A 76 -2.13 -1.12 1.47
CA SER A 76 -2.29 -1.34 2.91
C SER A 76 -2.30 -0.01 3.68
N SER A 77 -2.93 -0.02 4.83
CA SER A 77 -2.90 1.06 5.84
C SER A 77 -2.83 0.43 7.23
N ASP A 78 -2.88 1.23 8.27
CA ASP A 78 -2.90 0.72 9.66
C ASP A 78 -4.10 -0.21 9.90
N ASP A 79 -5.25 0.07 9.25
CA ASP A 79 -6.48 -0.70 9.41
C ASP A 79 -6.73 -1.73 8.29
N ILE A 80 -5.97 -1.67 7.21
CA ILE A 80 -6.16 -2.54 6.04
C ILE A 80 -4.86 -3.28 5.75
N PRO A 81 -4.79 -4.59 6.07
CA PRO A 81 -3.61 -5.40 5.78
C PRO A 81 -3.41 -5.56 4.26
N SER A 82 -2.16 -5.76 3.86
CA SER A 82 -1.83 -6.09 2.48
C SER A 82 -2.43 -7.45 2.09
N THR A 83 -2.87 -7.57 0.84
CA THR A 83 -3.48 -8.81 0.31
C THR A 83 -2.46 -9.65 -0.45
N PRO A 84 -2.36 -10.95 -0.18
CA PRO A 84 -1.51 -11.85 -0.96
C PRO A 84 -2.00 -11.96 -2.41
N PRO A 85 -1.20 -12.58 -3.30
CA PRO A 85 -1.64 -12.88 -4.66
C PRO A 85 -2.99 -13.61 -4.68
N SER A 86 -3.86 -13.24 -5.60
CA SER A 86 -5.18 -13.86 -5.79
C SER A 86 -5.11 -15.34 -6.22
N VAL A 87 -4.02 -15.72 -6.87
CA VAL A 87 -3.72 -17.11 -7.21
C VAL A 87 -3.16 -17.82 -5.97
N LYS A 88 -3.74 -18.95 -5.59
CA LYS A 88 -3.26 -19.74 -4.46
C LYS A 88 -1.86 -20.32 -4.72
N PRO A 89 -1.01 -20.45 -3.69
CA PRO A 89 0.31 -21.05 -3.84
C PRO A 89 0.18 -22.55 -4.00
N ASN A 90 0.23 -23.03 -5.23
CA ASN A 90 0.16 -24.45 -5.54
C ASN A 90 1.32 -24.84 -6.45
N PHE A 91 2.40 -25.33 -5.82
CA PHE A 91 3.59 -25.76 -6.55
C PHE A 91 3.28 -26.85 -7.58
N ALA A 92 2.49 -27.86 -7.21
CA ALA A 92 2.19 -28.97 -8.08
C ALA A 92 1.45 -28.53 -9.36
N SER A 93 0.53 -27.58 -9.25
CA SER A 93 -0.20 -27.05 -10.42
C SER A 93 0.68 -26.21 -11.33
N ILE A 94 1.65 -25.49 -10.76
CA ILE A 94 2.52 -24.56 -11.50
C ILE A 94 3.76 -25.28 -12.06
N CYS A 95 4.40 -26.12 -11.25
CA CYS A 95 5.68 -26.76 -11.56
C CYS A 95 5.57 -28.28 -11.84
N GLY A 96 4.41 -28.90 -11.73
CA GLY A 96 4.27 -30.37 -11.80
C GLY A 96 4.77 -31.02 -13.10
N LYS A 97 4.82 -30.26 -14.19
CA LYS A 97 5.38 -30.73 -15.47
C LYS A 97 6.89 -30.51 -15.59
N THR A 98 7.51 -29.78 -14.68
CA THR A 98 8.96 -29.50 -14.69
C THR A 98 9.67 -30.56 -13.91
N LYS A 99 10.53 -31.34 -14.57
CA LYS A 99 11.30 -32.42 -13.94
C LYS A 99 12.28 -31.85 -12.93
N ALA A 100 12.42 -32.51 -11.80
CA ALA A 100 13.49 -32.23 -10.85
C ALA A 100 14.86 -32.54 -11.46
N ASP A 101 15.87 -31.82 -11.01
CA ASP A 101 17.26 -32.01 -11.41
C ASP A 101 18.15 -31.87 -10.17
N LYS A 102 19.19 -32.71 -10.05
CA LYS A 102 20.06 -32.76 -8.88
C LYS A 102 20.85 -31.46 -8.65
N ASP A 103 21.10 -30.70 -9.71
CA ASP A 103 21.96 -29.49 -9.66
C ASP A 103 21.16 -28.20 -9.66
N THR A 104 19.83 -28.28 -9.78
CA THR A 104 18.93 -27.12 -9.81
C THR A 104 17.80 -27.28 -8.79
N LYS A 105 17.06 -26.20 -8.58
CA LYS A 105 15.79 -26.18 -7.85
C LYS A 105 14.68 -25.57 -8.72
N ARG A 106 13.46 -25.95 -8.42
CA ARG A 106 12.23 -25.46 -9.08
C ARG A 106 11.47 -24.61 -8.10
N ILE A 107 11.15 -23.42 -8.52
CA ILE A 107 10.37 -22.47 -7.74
C ILE A 107 9.14 -22.09 -8.55
N ALA A 108 7.96 -22.23 -7.97
CA ALA A 108 6.76 -21.66 -8.57
C ALA A 108 6.73 -20.16 -8.28
N LEU A 109 6.56 -19.34 -9.30
CA LEU A 109 6.47 -17.89 -9.17
C LEU A 109 5.08 -17.40 -9.57
N VAL A 110 4.47 -16.59 -8.70
CA VAL A 110 3.18 -15.94 -8.93
C VAL A 110 3.36 -14.43 -8.84
N ILE A 111 2.92 -13.71 -9.88
CA ILE A 111 2.92 -12.25 -9.94
C ILE A 111 1.48 -11.77 -10.11
N ASP A 112 0.97 -11.02 -9.15
CA ASP A 112 -0.35 -10.41 -9.18
C ASP A 112 -0.24 -8.88 -9.25
N PHE A 113 -0.81 -8.29 -10.29
CA PHE A 113 -0.74 -6.84 -10.53
C PHE A 113 -1.80 -6.04 -9.74
N GLY A 114 -2.51 -6.69 -8.82
CA GLY A 114 -3.43 -6.07 -7.88
C GLY A 114 -4.78 -5.67 -8.48
N SER A 115 -5.38 -4.64 -7.91
CA SER A 115 -6.74 -4.19 -8.22
C SER A 115 -6.76 -2.84 -8.92
N LYS A 116 -7.78 -2.62 -9.77
CA LYS A 116 -8.09 -1.32 -10.37
C LYS A 116 -8.35 -0.23 -9.32
N ALA A 117 -8.79 -0.62 -8.11
CA ALA A 117 -9.12 0.31 -7.04
C ALA A 117 -7.93 1.18 -6.59
N TYR A 118 -6.73 0.63 -6.68
CA TYR A 118 -5.49 1.33 -6.29
C TYR A 118 -4.43 1.33 -7.38
N ALA A 119 -4.80 1.02 -8.63
CA ALA A 119 -3.90 1.15 -9.77
C ALA A 119 -3.42 2.61 -9.93
N PRO A 120 -2.19 2.86 -10.38
CA PRO A 120 -1.74 4.20 -10.72
C PRO A 120 -2.62 4.80 -11.83
N LYS A 121 -2.83 6.12 -11.75
CA LYS A 121 -3.68 6.83 -12.71
C LYS A 121 -3.16 6.62 -14.14
N GLY A 122 -4.04 6.16 -15.01
CA GLY A 122 -3.73 5.90 -16.42
C GLY A 122 -3.05 4.57 -16.71
N GLU A 123 -2.71 3.78 -15.69
CA GLU A 123 -2.13 2.46 -15.88
C GLU A 123 -3.20 1.35 -15.82
N LYS A 124 -2.99 0.32 -16.62
CA LYS A 124 -3.91 -0.83 -16.67
C LYS A 124 -3.35 -1.98 -15.84
N VAL A 125 -4.16 -2.51 -14.95
CA VAL A 125 -3.85 -3.76 -14.22
C VAL A 125 -3.74 -4.91 -15.22
N LYS A 126 -2.65 -5.68 -15.10
CA LYS A 126 -2.39 -6.85 -15.94
C LYS A 126 -2.98 -8.10 -15.28
N LYS A 127 -3.18 -9.15 -16.06
CA LYS A 127 -3.58 -10.45 -15.52
C LYS A 127 -2.45 -11.05 -14.68
N PRO A 128 -2.74 -11.81 -13.62
CA PRO A 128 -1.74 -12.55 -12.87
C PRO A 128 -0.93 -13.49 -13.76
N ILE A 129 0.33 -13.67 -13.41
CA ILE A 129 1.25 -14.60 -14.07
C ILE A 129 1.59 -15.70 -13.08
N SER A 130 1.56 -16.95 -13.52
CA SER A 130 2.06 -18.09 -12.76
C SER A 130 3.00 -18.89 -13.66
N THR A 131 4.22 -19.13 -13.19
CA THR A 131 5.22 -19.84 -13.97
C THR A 131 6.17 -20.65 -13.08
N CYS A 132 6.72 -21.73 -13.62
CA CYS A 132 7.76 -22.50 -12.96
C CYS A 132 9.14 -22.02 -13.41
N VAL A 133 9.97 -21.67 -12.45
CA VAL A 133 11.36 -21.26 -12.66
C VAL A 133 12.29 -22.38 -12.22
N ARG A 134 13.16 -22.83 -13.11
CA ARG A 134 14.28 -23.69 -12.76
C ARG A 134 15.52 -22.79 -12.61
N THR A 135 16.21 -22.91 -11.50
CA THR A 135 17.34 -22.04 -11.17
C THR A 135 18.42 -22.79 -10.38
N ALA A 136 19.57 -22.18 -10.19
CA ALA A 136 20.63 -22.74 -9.36
C ALA A 136 20.15 -22.93 -7.91
N LYS A 137 20.71 -23.91 -7.20
CA LYS A 137 20.37 -24.17 -5.79
C LYS A 137 20.61 -22.98 -4.87
N THR A 138 21.60 -22.15 -5.21
CA THR A 138 21.98 -20.94 -4.46
C THR A 138 21.16 -19.71 -4.79
N SER A 139 20.27 -19.75 -5.80
CA SER A 139 19.46 -18.60 -6.17
C SER A 139 18.51 -18.19 -5.06
N GLN A 140 18.35 -16.90 -4.86
CA GLN A 140 17.45 -16.27 -3.90
C GLN A 140 16.15 -15.83 -4.58
N GLY A 141 15.16 -15.38 -3.82
CA GLY A 141 13.87 -14.92 -4.36
C GLY A 141 14.01 -13.80 -5.40
N ILE A 142 14.98 -12.90 -5.21
CA ILE A 142 15.24 -11.82 -6.17
C ILE A 142 15.77 -12.34 -7.51
N ASP A 143 16.60 -13.38 -7.48
CA ASP A 143 17.14 -14.01 -8.69
C ASP A 143 16.00 -14.65 -9.49
N VAL A 144 15.14 -15.39 -8.81
CA VAL A 144 13.94 -16.02 -9.40
C VAL A 144 13.03 -14.96 -10.03
N LEU A 145 12.78 -13.85 -9.33
CA LEU A 145 11.98 -12.75 -9.86
C LEU A 145 12.64 -12.16 -11.12
N GLY A 146 13.94 -11.89 -11.07
CA GLY A 146 14.70 -11.30 -12.16
C GLY A 146 14.78 -12.16 -13.43
N MET A 147 14.62 -13.48 -13.31
CA MET A 147 14.56 -14.39 -14.48
C MET A 147 13.29 -14.24 -15.30
N VAL A 148 12.20 -13.77 -14.68
CA VAL A 148 10.87 -13.68 -15.32
C VAL A 148 10.45 -12.24 -15.57
N MET A 149 10.89 -11.31 -14.70
CA MET A 149 10.42 -9.94 -14.70
C MET A 149 11.58 -8.96 -14.87
N LYS A 150 11.37 -7.92 -15.69
CA LYS A 150 12.25 -6.74 -15.64
C LYS A 150 11.96 -5.99 -14.35
N VAL A 151 12.89 -6.08 -13.41
CA VAL A 151 12.76 -5.48 -12.07
C VAL A 151 13.29 -4.06 -12.08
N ARG A 152 12.51 -3.13 -11.54
CA ARG A 152 12.94 -1.79 -11.17
C ARG A 152 12.91 -1.68 -9.65
N ALA A 153 14.08 -1.48 -9.04
CA ALA A 153 14.24 -1.37 -7.59
C ALA A 153 14.83 -0.01 -7.20
N ALA A 154 14.53 0.44 -6.00
CA ALA A 154 15.21 1.55 -5.35
C ALA A 154 16.58 1.12 -4.81
N LYS A 155 17.43 2.08 -4.46
CA LYS A 155 18.74 1.80 -3.81
C LYS A 155 18.59 1.08 -2.46
N SER A 156 17.45 1.25 -1.79
CA SER A 156 17.09 0.54 -0.55
C SER A 156 16.73 -0.93 -0.73
N GLY A 157 16.63 -1.43 -1.97
CA GLY A 157 16.16 -2.77 -2.27
C GLY A 157 14.63 -2.90 -2.44
N LEU A 158 13.87 -1.83 -2.18
CA LEU A 158 12.42 -1.85 -2.42
C LEU A 158 12.12 -2.07 -3.90
N ILE A 159 11.28 -3.06 -4.21
CA ILE A 159 10.83 -3.30 -5.58
C ILE A 159 9.80 -2.24 -5.97
N CYS A 160 10.15 -1.44 -6.95
CA CYS A 160 9.35 -0.31 -7.41
C CYS A 160 8.44 -0.67 -8.58
N GLY A 161 8.86 -1.60 -9.44
CA GLY A 161 8.07 -1.96 -10.60
C GLY A 161 8.51 -3.25 -11.26
N LEU A 162 7.54 -4.00 -11.79
CA LEU A 162 7.74 -5.26 -12.50
C LEU A 162 7.20 -5.14 -13.93
N ASN A 163 8.06 -5.37 -14.94
CA ASN A 163 7.73 -5.18 -16.37
C ASN A 163 7.07 -3.82 -16.64
N GLY A 164 7.59 -2.75 -15.98
CA GLY A 164 7.12 -1.38 -16.15
C GLY A 164 5.79 -1.05 -15.46
N TYR A 165 5.31 -1.88 -14.52
CA TYR A 165 4.15 -1.59 -13.69
C TYR A 165 4.50 -1.61 -12.21
N PRO A 166 4.19 -0.57 -11.42
CA PRO A 166 3.88 0.77 -11.92
C PRO A 166 5.06 1.39 -12.70
N ALA A 167 4.75 2.31 -13.61
CA ALA A 167 5.77 2.84 -14.53
C ALA A 167 6.81 3.73 -13.83
N LYS A 168 6.37 4.56 -12.88
CA LYS A 168 7.21 5.63 -12.31
C LYS A 168 7.35 5.58 -10.79
N GLU A 169 6.28 5.30 -10.06
CA GLU A 169 6.27 5.35 -8.60
C GLU A 169 7.03 4.18 -7.95
N CYS A 170 7.39 4.37 -6.69
CA CYS A 170 8.12 3.38 -5.91
C CYS A 170 7.60 3.42 -4.46
N GLY A 171 6.51 2.72 -4.20
CA GLY A 171 5.76 2.86 -2.97
C GLY A 171 5.13 4.27 -2.87
N ALA A 172 3.83 4.38 -3.07
CA ALA A 172 3.15 5.67 -3.08
C ALA A 172 2.07 5.74 -2.00
N GLU A 173 2.09 6.82 -1.23
CA GLU A 173 0.97 7.13 -0.34
C GLU A 173 -0.22 7.61 -1.17
N ILE A 174 -1.38 7.03 -0.94
CA ILE A 174 -2.63 7.40 -1.60
C ILE A 174 -3.78 7.45 -0.60
N ALA A 175 -4.84 8.15 -0.93
CA ALA A 175 -6.09 8.05 -0.17
C ALA A 175 -6.62 6.62 -0.22
N THR A 176 -7.17 6.14 0.89
CA THR A 176 -7.81 4.81 0.96
C THR A 176 -8.88 4.70 -0.12
N PRO A 177 -8.76 3.72 -1.02
CA PRO A 177 -9.76 3.49 -2.06
C PRO A 177 -11.14 3.27 -1.46
N THR A 178 -12.18 3.88 -2.04
CA THR A 178 -13.56 3.81 -1.53
C THR A 178 -14.06 2.37 -1.37
N SER A 179 -13.65 1.46 -2.28
CA SER A 179 -14.01 0.05 -2.23
C SER A 179 -13.34 -0.74 -1.09
N LEU A 180 -12.35 -0.17 -0.40
CA LEU A 180 -11.65 -0.79 0.72
C LEU A 180 -12.02 -0.15 2.06
N LYS A 181 -12.78 0.93 2.06
CA LYS A 181 -13.31 1.53 3.29
C LYS A 181 -14.38 0.61 3.89
N LYS A 182 -14.30 0.43 5.21
CA LYS A 182 -15.32 -0.30 5.99
C LYS A 182 -16.46 0.62 6.38
#